data_e82c50eb46d91a9e544af9c8a8b3d69c
#
_entry.id   e82c50eb46d91a9e544af9c8a8b3d69c
#
_cell.length_a   1.000
_cell.length_b   1.000
_cell.length_c   1.000
_cell.angle_alpha   90.00
_cell.angle_beta   90.00
_cell.angle_gamma   90.00
#
_symmetry.space_group_name_H-M   'P 1'
#
loop_
_entity.id
_entity.type
_entity.pdbx_description
1 polymer ?
#
loop_
_entity_poly.entity_id
_entity_poly.type
_entity_poly.pdbx_seq_one_letter_code
_entity_poly.pdbx_strand_id
1 'polypeptide(L)'
;DFCLSRGLGDVYKRQMYLWRKFVAEYDMNGAINNREDTPINFPLIRYADVLLMLAECYNQTDQQTKAVDLINQVRARVDMPGLNSGPSYLQATTKEQVFERIRHERAVELAGEGLSFSDMKRWGLLETLAGEVKGFTGQFYYNRVVQSRDYLWPIPNNEIQKNPSLKEDQNPGW
;
A
#
# COMPACT_ATOMS: atom_id res chain seq x y z
N ASP A 1 1.24 -3.94 12.04
CA ASP A 1 1.86 -4.81 13.04
C ASP A 1 3.04 -5.56 12.45
N PHE A 2 4.24 -5.03 12.66
CA PHE A 2 5.48 -5.74 12.34
C PHE A 2 5.82 -6.62 13.55
N CYS A 3 5.70 -7.93 13.43
CA CYS A 3 6.06 -8.87 14.48
C CYS A 3 7.41 -9.49 14.18
N LEU A 4 8.31 -9.44 15.18
CA LEU A 4 9.54 -10.23 15.18
C LEU A 4 9.15 -11.70 15.35
N SER A 5 9.41 -12.55 14.35
CA SER A 5 9.16 -13.98 14.48
C SER A 5 10.10 -14.59 15.52
N ARG A 6 9.53 -15.23 16.53
CA ARG A 6 10.29 -16.03 17.51
C ARG A 6 10.51 -17.43 16.97
N GLY A 7 11.61 -17.64 16.27
CA GLY A 7 12.10 -18.97 15.93
C GLY A 7 13.57 -19.05 16.31
N LEU A 8 13.92 -19.91 17.26
CA LEU A 8 15.24 -19.99 17.90
C LEU A 8 16.36 -20.62 17.04
N GLY A 9 16.11 -20.98 15.78
CA GLY A 9 17.09 -21.70 14.96
C GLY A 9 17.82 -20.89 13.89
N ASP A 10 17.26 -19.77 13.41
CA ASP A 10 17.81 -19.00 12.27
C ASP A 10 18.00 -17.51 12.58
N VAL A 11 18.00 -17.14 13.84
CA VAL A 11 17.99 -15.75 14.34
C VAL A 11 19.23 -14.95 13.90
N TYR A 12 20.33 -15.60 13.61
CA TYR A 12 21.58 -14.91 13.27
C TYR A 12 21.76 -14.57 11.79
N LYS A 13 20.92 -15.08 10.89
CA LYS A 13 21.14 -14.91 9.45
C LYS A 13 20.18 -13.96 8.73
N ARG A 14 19.04 -13.65 9.32
CA ARG A 14 18.05 -12.77 8.67
C ARG A 14 17.27 -11.93 9.70
N GLN A 15 17.88 -10.90 10.24
CA GLN A 15 17.13 -9.85 10.94
C GLN A 15 16.34 -9.07 9.89
N MET A 16 15.10 -9.46 9.64
CA MET A 16 14.19 -8.83 8.69
C MET A 16 12.85 -8.60 9.37
N TYR A 17 12.18 -7.52 8.99
CA TYR A 17 10.75 -7.39 9.27
C TYR A 17 9.99 -8.39 8.41
N LEU A 18 9.14 -9.18 9.03
CA LEU A 18 8.27 -10.15 8.35
C LEU A 18 6.82 -9.67 8.44
N TRP A 19 6.06 -9.95 7.39
CA TRP A 19 4.63 -9.69 7.39
C TRP A 19 3.91 -10.64 8.35
N ARG A 20 3.17 -10.08 9.32
CA ARG A 20 2.28 -10.85 10.17
C ARG A 20 0.92 -11.06 9.53
N LYS A 21 0.51 -10.16 8.66
CA LYS A 21 -0.84 -10.05 8.11
C LYS A 21 -1.38 -11.35 7.47
N PHE A 22 -0.51 -12.14 6.87
CA PHE A 22 -0.90 -13.38 6.18
C PHE A 22 -0.31 -14.63 6.85
N VAL A 23 -0.02 -14.53 8.15
CA VAL A 23 0.51 -15.64 8.94
C VAL A 23 -0.55 -16.13 9.90
N ALA A 24 -0.77 -17.44 9.95
CA ALA A 24 -1.62 -18.06 10.96
C ALA A 24 -0.91 -17.99 12.33
N GLU A 25 -1.58 -17.41 13.33
CA GLU A 25 -1.05 -17.26 14.69
C GLU A 25 -1.27 -18.49 15.58
N TYR A 26 -2.13 -19.39 15.17
CA TYR A 26 -2.45 -20.59 15.93
C TYR A 26 -1.58 -21.76 15.47
N ASP A 27 -1.24 -22.59 16.44
CA ASP A 27 -0.49 -23.81 16.20
C ASP A 27 -1.30 -24.73 15.28
N MET A 28 -0.86 -24.79 14.04
CA MET A 28 -1.50 -25.61 13.02
C MET A 28 -1.05 -27.09 13.08
N ASN A 29 -0.32 -27.50 14.11
CA ASN A 29 0.08 -28.88 14.46
C ASN A 29 0.10 -29.86 13.27
N GLY A 30 0.99 -29.60 12.31
CA GLY A 30 1.17 -30.46 11.13
C GLY A 30 0.10 -30.32 10.05
N ALA A 31 -0.86 -29.39 10.17
CA ALA A 31 -1.84 -29.13 9.12
C ALA A 31 -1.26 -28.37 7.91
N ILE A 32 -0.12 -27.67 8.11
CA ILE A 32 0.62 -27.03 7.03
C ILE A 32 1.84 -27.90 6.69
N ASN A 33 1.69 -28.71 5.67
CA ASN A 33 2.75 -29.59 5.19
C ASN A 33 3.66 -28.92 4.15
N ASN A 34 3.25 -27.79 3.60
CA ASN A 34 3.99 -27.08 2.58
C ASN A 34 3.93 -25.57 2.86
N ARG A 35 5.03 -24.84 2.56
CA ARG A 35 5.11 -23.38 2.74
C ARG A 35 4.09 -22.60 1.90
N GLU A 36 3.60 -23.20 0.85
CA GLU A 36 2.64 -22.60 -0.07
C GLU A 36 1.19 -22.83 0.35
N ASP A 37 0.95 -23.75 1.28
CA ASP A 37 -0.37 -24.06 1.80
C ASP A 37 -0.68 -23.18 3.01
N THR A 38 -1.67 -22.31 2.90
CA THR A 38 -2.17 -21.50 4.01
C THR A 38 -3.70 -21.61 4.09
N PRO A 39 -4.27 -21.79 5.29
CA PRO A 39 -5.71 -21.80 5.49
C PRO A 39 -6.30 -20.39 5.48
N ILE A 40 -5.47 -19.35 5.35
CA ILE A 40 -5.91 -17.96 5.38
C ILE A 40 -6.39 -17.56 3.99
N ASN A 41 -7.65 -17.15 3.91
CA ASN A 41 -8.19 -16.58 2.68
C ASN A 41 -7.56 -15.22 2.40
N PHE A 42 -7.10 -15.02 1.17
CA PHE A 42 -6.64 -13.72 0.72
C PHE A 42 -7.85 -12.82 0.43
N PRO A 43 -8.05 -11.71 1.17
CA PRO A 43 -9.16 -10.82 0.93
C PRO A 43 -8.94 -10.00 -0.34
N LEU A 44 -9.86 -10.07 -1.30
CA LEU A 44 -9.82 -9.24 -2.51
C LEU A 44 -10.30 -7.81 -2.24
N ILE A 45 -11.29 -7.66 -1.38
CA ILE A 45 -11.85 -6.36 -0.96
C ILE A 45 -12.07 -6.43 0.54
N ARG A 46 -11.60 -5.41 1.26
CA ARG A 46 -11.81 -5.27 2.71
C ARG A 46 -12.61 -4.02 3.03
N TYR A 47 -13.39 -4.10 4.09
CA TYR A 47 -14.20 -2.96 4.54
C TYR A 47 -13.36 -1.72 4.87
N ALA A 48 -12.14 -1.89 5.39
CA ALA A 48 -11.21 -0.78 5.63
C ALA A 48 -10.84 -0.04 4.33
N ASP A 49 -10.65 -0.76 3.22
CA ASP A 49 -10.41 -0.14 1.92
C ASP A 49 -11.61 0.69 1.47
N VAL A 50 -12.83 0.15 1.61
CA VAL A 50 -14.07 0.88 1.28
C VAL A 50 -14.22 2.14 2.11
N LEU A 51 -13.95 2.08 3.43
CA LEU A 51 -13.98 3.26 4.30
C LEU A 51 -12.97 4.32 3.88
N LEU A 52 -11.76 3.92 3.53
CA LEU A 52 -10.70 4.86 3.13
C LEU A 52 -10.95 5.44 1.73
N MET A 53 -11.55 4.68 0.80
CA MET A 53 -12.02 5.22 -0.49
C MET A 53 -13.13 6.25 -0.29
N LEU A 54 -14.10 5.96 0.58
CA LEU A 54 -15.17 6.90 0.92
C LEU A 54 -14.63 8.16 1.61
N ALA A 55 -13.64 8.01 2.51
CA ALA A 55 -12.97 9.14 3.15
C ALA A 55 -12.31 10.06 2.10
N GLU A 56 -11.68 9.49 1.09
CA GLU A 56 -11.09 10.25 -0.01
C GLU A 56 -12.17 11.02 -0.79
N CYS A 57 -13.31 10.37 -1.11
CA CYS A 57 -14.44 11.03 -1.77
C CYS A 57 -14.97 12.19 -0.93
N TYR A 58 -15.16 12.02 0.37
CA TYR A 58 -15.59 13.10 1.25
C TYR A 58 -14.57 14.25 1.31
N ASN A 59 -13.29 13.94 1.36
CA ASN A 59 -12.26 14.97 1.36
C ASN A 59 -12.24 15.74 0.04
N GLN A 60 -12.45 15.09 -1.10
CA GLN A 60 -12.51 15.76 -2.40
C GLN A 60 -13.75 16.65 -2.57
N THR A 61 -14.84 16.29 -1.88
CA THR A 61 -16.10 17.08 -1.86
C THR A 61 -16.20 18.06 -0.70
N ASP A 62 -15.07 18.45 -0.12
CA ASP A 62 -14.93 19.43 0.96
C ASP A 62 -15.72 19.08 2.25
N GLN A 63 -15.82 17.77 2.57
CA GLN A 63 -16.45 17.23 3.76
C GLN A 63 -15.41 16.59 4.70
N GLN A 64 -14.36 17.35 5.08
CA GLN A 64 -13.20 16.87 5.83
C GLN A 64 -13.56 16.18 7.13
N THR A 65 -14.57 16.69 7.86
CA THR A 65 -15.00 16.07 9.12
C THR A 65 -15.47 14.64 8.92
N LYS A 66 -16.30 14.39 7.90
CA LYS A 66 -16.76 13.03 7.58
C LYS A 66 -15.61 12.12 7.14
N ALA A 67 -14.65 12.67 6.38
CA ALA A 67 -13.46 11.92 5.99
C ALA A 67 -12.64 11.49 7.21
N VAL A 68 -12.42 12.39 8.17
CA VAL A 68 -11.72 12.11 9.44
C VAL A 68 -12.46 11.06 10.27
N ASP A 69 -13.78 11.12 10.34
CA ASP A 69 -14.60 10.13 11.07
C ASP A 69 -14.39 8.71 10.52
N LEU A 70 -14.32 8.55 9.21
CA LEU A 70 -14.07 7.25 8.57
C LEU A 70 -12.64 6.74 8.81
N ILE A 71 -11.65 7.63 8.76
CA ILE A 71 -10.27 7.29 9.12
C ILE A 71 -10.22 6.82 10.59
N ASN A 72 -10.92 7.53 11.47
CA ASN A 72 -10.95 7.19 12.89
C ASN A 72 -11.64 5.83 13.15
N GLN A 73 -12.61 5.42 12.34
CA GLN A 73 -13.17 4.07 12.43
C GLN A 73 -12.12 3.00 12.12
N VAL A 74 -11.28 3.21 11.10
CA VAL A 74 -10.19 2.27 10.78
C VAL A 74 -9.18 2.22 11.93
N ARG A 75 -8.80 3.37 12.48
CA ARG A 75 -7.83 3.50 13.57
C ARG A 75 -8.34 2.87 14.88
N ALA A 76 -9.61 3.07 15.21
CA ALA A 76 -10.24 2.53 16.43
C ALA A 76 -10.22 0.99 16.48
N ARG A 77 -10.26 0.31 15.33
CA ARG A 77 -10.18 -1.16 15.27
C ARG A 77 -8.90 -1.73 15.90
N VAL A 78 -7.84 -0.96 15.93
CA VAL A 78 -6.52 -1.36 16.43
C VAL A 78 -6.06 -0.48 17.60
N ASP A 79 -6.99 0.16 18.30
CA ASP A 79 -6.77 1.02 19.45
C ASP A 79 -5.80 2.19 19.20
N MET A 80 -5.70 2.65 17.95
CA MET A 80 -4.89 3.82 17.59
C MET A 80 -5.63 5.10 17.95
N PRO A 81 -4.91 6.13 18.47
CA PRO A 81 -5.51 7.44 18.76
C PRO A 81 -6.17 8.04 17.51
N GLY A 82 -7.39 8.55 17.66
CA GLY A 82 -8.10 9.21 16.55
C GLY A 82 -7.40 10.49 16.08
N LEU A 83 -7.59 10.84 14.81
CA LEU A 83 -7.20 12.14 14.29
C LEU A 83 -8.03 13.22 14.99
N ASN A 84 -7.43 14.41 15.16
CA ASN A 84 -8.00 15.57 15.83
C ASN A 84 -8.36 15.36 17.32
N SER A 85 -7.91 14.23 17.92
CA SER A 85 -8.15 13.89 19.32
C SER A 85 -6.82 13.77 20.09
N GLY A 86 -6.01 14.81 20.18
CA GLY A 86 -4.77 14.70 20.93
C GLY A 86 -3.62 15.55 20.39
N PRO A 87 -2.39 15.01 20.35
CA PRO A 87 -1.19 15.76 19.99
C PRO A 87 -1.28 16.46 18.64
N SER A 88 -0.53 17.54 18.47
CA SER A 88 -0.54 18.37 17.25
C SER A 88 -0.20 17.59 15.99
N TYR A 89 0.62 16.55 16.08
CA TYR A 89 0.95 15.72 14.92
C TYR A 89 -0.23 14.85 14.43
N LEU A 90 -1.30 14.71 15.18
CA LEU A 90 -2.55 14.04 14.77
C LEU A 90 -3.59 15.00 14.21
N GLN A 91 -3.32 16.30 14.20
CA GLN A 91 -4.28 17.28 13.68
C GLN A 91 -4.31 17.22 12.12
N ALA A 92 -5.51 17.21 11.58
CA ALA A 92 -5.78 17.24 10.16
C ALA A 92 -7.12 17.97 9.92
N THR A 93 -7.04 19.24 9.56
CA THR A 93 -8.21 20.11 9.42
C THR A 93 -8.37 20.68 8.00
N THR A 94 -7.27 20.76 7.25
CA THR A 94 -7.33 21.19 5.85
C THR A 94 -7.47 19.99 4.91
N LYS A 95 -7.93 20.25 3.69
CA LYS A 95 -8.09 19.25 2.64
C LYS A 95 -6.78 18.49 2.38
N GLU A 96 -5.67 19.20 2.32
CA GLU A 96 -4.33 18.66 2.09
C GLU A 96 -3.87 17.79 3.26
N GLN A 97 -4.07 18.25 4.50
CA GLN A 97 -3.72 17.50 5.69
C GLN A 97 -4.54 16.21 5.80
N VAL A 98 -5.85 16.28 5.55
CA VAL A 98 -6.71 15.08 5.56
C VAL A 98 -6.30 14.12 4.45
N PHE A 99 -5.97 14.62 3.26
CA PHE A 99 -5.49 13.79 2.17
C PHE A 99 -4.18 13.06 2.52
N GLU A 100 -3.21 13.74 3.15
CA GLU A 100 -2.00 13.12 3.64
C GLU A 100 -2.30 12.02 4.67
N ARG A 101 -3.30 12.20 5.53
CA ARG A 101 -3.72 11.17 6.48
C ARG A 101 -4.36 9.97 5.79
N ILE A 102 -5.22 10.19 4.78
CA ILE A 102 -5.80 9.12 3.97
C ILE A 102 -4.69 8.30 3.32
N ARG A 103 -3.70 8.96 2.68
CA ARG A 103 -2.56 8.29 2.05
C ARG A 103 -1.77 7.44 3.06
N HIS A 104 -1.49 8.02 4.23
CA HIS A 104 -0.77 7.31 5.30
C HIS A 104 -1.56 6.10 5.80
N GLU A 105 -2.84 6.26 6.11
CA GLU A 105 -3.66 5.14 6.59
C GLU A 105 -3.81 4.05 5.51
N ARG A 106 -3.99 4.41 4.24
CA ARG A 106 -4.01 3.42 3.15
C ARG A 106 -2.68 2.67 3.04
N ALA A 107 -1.56 3.37 3.13
CA ALA A 107 -0.23 2.76 3.05
C ALA A 107 0.03 1.77 4.19
N VAL A 108 -0.44 2.06 5.41
CA VAL A 108 -0.23 1.22 6.60
C VAL A 108 -1.29 0.11 6.67
N GLU A 109 -2.57 0.44 6.57
CA GLU A 109 -3.68 -0.50 6.73
C GLU A 109 -3.73 -1.53 5.60
N LEU A 110 -3.45 -1.12 4.36
CA LEU A 110 -3.52 -1.96 3.18
C LEU A 110 -2.14 -2.49 2.72
N ALA A 111 -1.14 -2.35 3.58
CA ALA A 111 0.21 -2.84 3.30
C ALA A 111 0.18 -4.35 2.97
N GLY A 112 0.89 -4.74 1.89
CA GLY A 112 0.94 -6.12 1.42
C GLY A 112 -0.27 -6.60 0.62
N GLU A 113 -1.28 -5.74 0.37
CA GLU A 113 -2.50 -6.11 -0.38
C GLU A 113 -2.45 -5.73 -1.87
N GLY A 114 -1.32 -5.21 -2.35
CA GLY A 114 -1.12 -4.88 -3.77
C GLY A 114 -1.71 -3.55 -4.22
N LEU A 115 -2.38 -2.79 -3.34
CA LEU A 115 -3.11 -1.57 -3.69
C LEU A 115 -2.21 -0.33 -3.82
N SER A 116 -1.08 -0.30 -3.12
CA SER A 116 -0.21 0.88 -3.00
C SER A 116 0.28 1.43 -4.33
N PHE A 117 0.68 0.57 -5.28
CA PHE A 117 1.15 1.02 -6.59
C PHE A 117 0.05 1.72 -7.38
N SER A 118 -1.16 1.17 -7.38
CA SER A 118 -2.32 1.77 -8.04
C SER A 118 -2.70 3.11 -7.42
N ASP A 119 -2.63 3.21 -6.10
CA ASP A 119 -2.86 4.45 -5.36
C ASP A 119 -1.84 5.53 -5.74
N MET A 120 -0.55 5.21 -5.70
CA MET A 120 0.51 6.15 -6.09
C MET A 120 0.37 6.63 -7.54
N LYS A 121 -0.06 5.72 -8.42
CA LYS A 121 -0.27 6.01 -9.83
C LYS A 121 -1.44 6.99 -10.03
N ARG A 122 -2.62 6.70 -9.44
CA ARG A 122 -3.81 7.54 -9.58
C ARG A 122 -3.69 8.91 -8.91
N TRP A 123 -2.82 9.02 -7.88
CA TRP A 123 -2.51 10.29 -7.21
C TRP A 123 -1.43 11.11 -7.93
N GLY A 124 -0.80 10.57 -8.98
CA GLY A 124 0.28 11.25 -9.69
C GLY A 124 1.57 11.33 -8.88
N LEU A 125 1.86 10.32 -8.08
CA LEU A 125 2.96 10.33 -7.10
C LEU A 125 4.01 9.25 -7.35
N LEU A 126 4.02 8.61 -8.54
CA LEU A 126 4.98 7.54 -8.83
C LEU A 126 6.42 8.02 -8.72
N GLU A 127 6.72 9.26 -9.12
CA GLU A 127 8.07 9.82 -9.07
C GLU A 127 8.63 9.88 -7.64
N THR A 128 7.76 9.96 -6.62
CA THR A 128 8.19 9.91 -5.23
C THR A 128 8.78 8.56 -4.82
N LEU A 129 8.55 7.52 -5.62
CA LEU A 129 9.12 6.20 -5.43
C LEU A 129 10.53 6.07 -6.03
N ALA A 130 10.98 7.03 -6.85
CA ALA A 130 12.31 7.01 -7.44
C ALA A 130 13.39 7.17 -6.37
N GLY A 131 14.55 6.56 -6.62
CA GLY A 131 15.70 6.67 -5.73
C GLY A 131 16.26 5.33 -5.27
N GLU A 132 17.20 5.40 -4.35
CA GLU A 132 17.88 4.22 -3.83
C GLU A 132 16.96 3.37 -2.96
N VAL A 133 16.88 2.09 -3.29
CA VAL A 133 16.22 1.09 -2.45
C VAL A 133 17.27 0.41 -1.59
N LYS A 134 17.11 0.55 -0.29
CA LYS A 134 18.02 -0.02 0.72
C LYS A 134 17.31 -1.05 1.56
N GLY A 135 18.06 -2.08 1.96
CA GLY A 135 17.59 -3.04 2.95
C GLY A 135 17.57 -2.43 4.34
N PHE A 136 17.03 -3.21 5.29
CA PHE A 136 16.93 -2.82 6.70
C PHE A 136 18.28 -2.41 7.33
N THR A 137 19.37 -3.08 6.94
CA THR A 137 20.73 -2.78 7.40
C THR A 137 21.41 -1.61 6.67
N GLY A 138 20.68 -0.89 5.82
CA GLY A 138 21.24 0.17 4.97
C GLY A 138 21.93 -0.34 3.70
N GLN A 139 21.95 -1.65 3.48
CA GLN A 139 22.55 -2.24 2.28
C GLN A 139 21.80 -1.78 1.03
N PHE A 140 22.51 -1.25 0.06
CA PHE A 140 21.99 -0.88 -1.24
C PHE A 140 21.54 -2.14 -2.01
N TYR A 141 20.35 -2.12 -2.57
CA TYR A 141 19.87 -3.16 -3.47
C TYR A 141 19.89 -2.72 -4.92
N TYR A 142 19.17 -1.64 -5.23
CA TYR A 142 19.10 -1.09 -6.58
C TYR A 142 18.60 0.36 -6.54
N ASN A 143 18.75 1.05 -7.66
CA ASN A 143 18.18 2.38 -7.85
C ASN A 143 16.87 2.24 -8.64
N ARG A 144 15.77 2.71 -8.04
CA ARG A 144 14.47 2.73 -8.72
C ARG A 144 14.39 3.95 -9.60
N VAL A 145 14.23 3.73 -10.89
CA VAL A 145 13.99 4.78 -11.88
C VAL A 145 12.51 4.80 -12.19
N VAL A 146 11.88 5.96 -12.09
CA VAL A 146 10.48 6.20 -12.45
C VAL A 146 10.45 7.36 -13.44
N GLN A 147 9.72 7.18 -14.53
CA GLN A 147 9.57 8.16 -15.60
C GLN A 147 8.09 8.47 -15.82
N SER A 148 7.80 9.62 -16.43
CA SER A 148 6.41 10.02 -16.71
C SER A 148 5.64 9.02 -17.58
N ARG A 149 6.34 8.29 -18.45
CA ARG A 149 5.73 7.22 -19.25
C ARG A 149 5.18 6.06 -18.42
N ASP A 150 5.68 5.83 -17.19
CA ASP A 150 5.30 4.70 -16.34
C ASP A 150 3.87 4.82 -15.78
N TYR A 151 3.22 5.97 -15.97
CA TYR A 151 1.80 6.15 -15.66
C TYR A 151 0.87 5.42 -16.63
N LEU A 152 1.31 5.17 -17.87
CA LEU A 152 0.51 4.50 -18.88
C LEU A 152 1.25 3.29 -19.43
N TRP A 153 0.52 2.20 -19.66
CA TRP A 153 1.10 1.02 -20.30
C TRP A 153 1.26 1.26 -21.80
N PRO A 154 2.34 0.75 -22.40
CA PRO A 154 2.48 0.81 -23.86
C PRO A 154 1.43 -0.08 -24.55
N ILE A 155 1.04 0.31 -25.75
CA ILE A 155 0.35 -0.61 -26.66
C ILE A 155 1.35 -1.72 -27.02
N PRO A 156 1.02 -3.00 -26.84
CA PRO A 156 1.94 -4.10 -27.11
C PRO A 156 2.39 -4.13 -28.58
N ASN A 157 3.68 -4.34 -28.80
CA ASN A 157 4.25 -4.35 -30.15
C ASN A 157 3.58 -5.36 -31.10
N ASN A 158 3.14 -6.51 -30.60
CA ASN A 158 2.41 -7.50 -31.40
C ASN A 158 1.05 -6.97 -31.90
N GLU A 159 0.40 -6.10 -31.17
CA GLU A 159 -0.84 -5.46 -31.62
C GLU A 159 -0.58 -4.38 -32.68
N ILE A 160 0.50 -3.61 -32.51
CA ILE A 160 0.95 -2.63 -33.52
C ILE A 160 1.35 -3.33 -34.82
N GLN A 161 1.99 -4.52 -34.75
CA GLN A 161 2.34 -5.30 -35.93
C GLN A 161 1.10 -5.80 -36.70
N LYS A 162 0.02 -6.17 -36.00
CA LYS A 162 -1.24 -6.58 -36.60
C LYS A 162 -2.04 -5.40 -37.15
N ASN A 163 -1.96 -4.26 -36.50
CA ASN A 163 -2.62 -3.03 -36.92
C ASN A 163 -1.64 -1.84 -36.84
N PRO A 164 -0.93 -1.52 -37.94
CA PRO A 164 0.08 -0.45 -37.93
C PRO A 164 -0.44 0.94 -37.59
N SER A 165 -1.74 1.21 -37.74
CA SER A 165 -2.32 2.51 -37.36
C SER A 165 -2.24 2.80 -35.86
N LEU A 166 -2.16 1.76 -35.01
CA LEU A 166 -2.00 1.90 -33.55
C LEU A 166 -0.66 2.52 -33.16
N LYS A 167 0.30 2.61 -34.08
CA LYS A 167 1.59 3.24 -33.78
C LYS A 167 1.46 4.73 -33.49
N GLU A 168 0.51 5.41 -34.14
CA GLU A 168 0.25 6.84 -33.91
C GLU A 168 -0.46 7.09 -32.56
N ASP A 169 -1.17 6.07 -32.05
CA ASP A 169 -1.90 6.09 -30.80
C ASP A 169 -1.06 5.62 -29.61
N GLN A 170 0.23 5.33 -29.79
CA GLN A 170 1.10 4.86 -28.72
C GLN A 170 1.19 5.89 -27.60
N ASN A 171 1.16 5.40 -26.36
CA ASN A 171 1.30 6.26 -25.19
C ASN A 171 2.66 6.98 -25.19
N PRO A 172 2.68 8.26 -24.74
CA PRO A 172 3.89 9.07 -24.80
C PRO A 172 5.08 8.43 -24.06
N GLY A 173 6.24 8.42 -24.72
CA GLY A 173 7.48 7.93 -24.12
C GLY A 173 7.77 6.43 -24.34
N TRP A 174 6.91 5.74 -25.08
CA TRP A 174 7.08 4.32 -25.47
C TRP A 174 7.41 4.14 -26.94
#